data_4389810ee5d3693559c8a0b982a3b812
#
_entry.id   4389810ee5d3693559c8a0b982a3b812
#
_cell.length_a   1.000
_cell.length_b   1.000
_cell.length_c   1.000
_cell.angle_alpha   90.00
_cell.angle_beta   90.00
_cell.angle_gamma   90.00
#
_symmetry.space_group_name_H-M   'P 1'
#
loop_
_entity.id
_entity.type
_entity.pdbx_description
1 polymer ?
#
loop_
_entity_poly.entity_id
_entity_poly.type
_entity_poly.pdbx_seq_one_letter_code
_entity_poly.pdbx_strand_id
1 'polypeptide(L)'
;MKNRTEALYDPAALAAVERKLIQIRVRSGPDEGASCQVRISKAFLGTGDDNCISLTDSAVSRRHVSIKHTEQGLFVEDLGSTNGTFLNGVRVL
;
A
#
# COMPACT_ATOMS: atom_id res chain seq x y z
N MET A 1 1.10 -5.02 -26.67
CA MET A 1 1.43 -4.50 -26.17
C MET A 1 2.53 -4.07 -26.48
N LYS A 2 3.11 -4.13 -26.97
CA LYS A 2 4.04 -3.61 -27.18
C LYS A 2 4.14 -2.41 -26.79
N ASN A 3 3.22 -1.79 -26.79
CA ASN A 3 3.28 -0.61 -26.43
C ASN A 3 3.52 -0.40 -25.09
N ARG A 4 3.34 -1.41 -24.19
CA ARG A 4 3.66 -1.24 -22.90
C ARG A 4 5.05 -0.86 -22.74
N THR A 5 5.97 -1.50 -23.46
CA THR A 5 7.37 -1.16 -23.42
C THR A 5 7.60 0.27 -23.84
N GLU A 6 6.88 0.72 -24.85
CA GLU A 6 7.03 2.08 -25.27
C GLU A 6 6.56 3.04 -24.22
N ALA A 7 5.47 2.70 -23.54
CA ALA A 7 4.98 3.54 -22.48
C ALA A 7 5.98 3.64 -21.33
N LEU A 8 6.69 2.56 -21.07
CA LEU A 8 7.68 2.57 -20.00
C LEU A 8 8.85 3.49 -20.31
N TYR A 9 9.10 3.73 -21.57
CA TYR A 9 10.21 4.59 -21.95
C TYR A 9 9.81 6.04 -22.22
N ASP A 10 8.54 6.35 -22.00
CA ASP A 10 8.08 7.73 -22.12
C ASP A 10 8.56 8.51 -20.91
N PRO A 11 9.45 9.47 -21.04
CA PRO A 11 9.97 10.19 -19.89
C PRO A 11 8.89 10.91 -19.11
N ALA A 12 7.87 11.42 -19.77
CA ALA A 12 6.80 12.11 -19.09
C ALA A 12 5.98 11.14 -18.23
N ALA A 13 5.70 9.95 -18.76
CA ALA A 13 4.96 8.95 -18.02
C ALA A 13 5.75 8.45 -16.83
N LEU A 14 7.05 8.22 -17.01
CA LEU A 14 7.90 7.78 -15.92
C LEU A 14 8.00 8.85 -14.85
N ALA A 15 8.16 10.10 -15.25
CA ALA A 15 8.24 11.17 -14.28
C ALA A 15 6.95 11.30 -13.49
N ALA A 16 5.82 11.13 -14.12
CA ALA A 16 4.54 11.20 -13.44
C ALA A 16 4.40 10.08 -12.42
N VAL A 17 4.80 8.87 -12.78
CA VAL A 17 4.75 7.74 -11.87
C VAL A 17 5.72 7.95 -10.71
N GLU A 18 6.91 8.39 -10.99
CA GLU A 18 7.93 8.57 -9.95
C GLU A 18 7.58 9.69 -8.98
N ARG A 19 6.80 10.67 -9.42
CA ARG A 19 6.41 11.74 -8.52
C ARG A 19 5.33 11.33 -7.55
N LYS A 20 4.65 10.23 -7.81
CA LYS A 20 3.55 9.82 -6.97
C LYS A 20 4.10 8.98 -5.82
N LEU A 21 4.16 9.62 -4.67
CA LEU A 21 4.57 8.96 -3.45
C LEU A 21 3.35 8.66 -2.63
N ILE A 22 3.30 7.46 -2.09
CA ILE A 22 2.31 7.09 -1.11
C ILE A 22 3.00 7.15 0.24
N GLN A 23 2.52 8.00 1.13
CA GLN A 23 3.02 8.03 2.50
C GLN A 23 2.00 7.37 3.39
N ILE A 24 2.45 6.40 4.16
CA ILE A 24 1.61 5.64 5.07
C ILE A 24 2.10 5.94 6.48
N ARG A 25 1.20 6.32 7.37
CA ARG A 25 1.55 6.62 8.75
C ARG A 25 0.58 5.95 9.69
N VAL A 26 1.09 5.31 10.71
CA VAL A 26 0.27 4.70 11.75
C VAL A 26 -0.17 5.78 12.72
N ARG A 27 -1.47 5.95 12.88
CA ARG A 27 -2.04 7.05 13.66
C ARG A 27 -2.35 6.67 15.10
N SER A 28 -2.51 5.40 15.39
CA SER A 28 -2.83 4.96 16.75
C SER A 28 -2.41 3.52 16.92
N GLY A 29 -2.37 3.07 18.16
CA GLY A 29 -2.01 1.70 18.50
C GLY A 29 -0.53 1.57 18.85
N PRO A 30 -0.05 0.33 18.99
CA PRO A 30 1.32 0.11 19.47
C PRO A 30 2.40 0.64 18.53
N ASP A 31 2.08 0.82 17.27
CA ASP A 31 3.08 1.29 16.29
C ASP A 31 2.87 2.74 15.92
N GLU A 32 2.15 3.50 16.72
CA GLU A 32 1.85 4.89 16.43
C GLU A 32 3.12 5.67 16.09
N GLY A 33 3.05 6.43 15.00
CA GLY A 33 4.19 7.21 14.52
C GLY A 33 5.05 6.52 13.50
N ALA A 34 4.92 5.21 13.33
CA ALA A 34 5.65 4.51 12.29
C ALA A 34 5.14 4.96 10.92
N SER A 35 6.05 5.06 9.96
CA SER A 35 5.65 5.50 8.63
C SER A 35 6.57 4.91 7.57
N CYS A 36 6.09 4.89 6.35
CA CYS A 36 6.92 4.55 5.20
C CYS A 36 6.45 5.34 3.99
N GLN A 37 7.34 5.47 3.02
CA GLN A 37 7.02 6.12 1.76
C GLN A 37 7.27 5.12 0.64
N VAL A 38 6.33 5.02 -0.28
CA VAL A 38 6.40 4.05 -1.36
C VAL A 38 6.27 4.76 -2.68
N ARG A 39 7.21 4.48 -3.59
CA ARG A 39 7.14 5.00 -4.96
C ARG A 39 6.63 3.96 -5.94
N ILE A 40 6.52 2.72 -5.49
CA ILE A 40 6.04 1.65 -6.34
C ILE A 40 4.52 1.62 -6.33
N SER A 41 3.95 0.88 -7.26
CA SER A 41 2.51 0.87 -7.44
C SER A 41 1.75 0.11 -6.37
N LYS A 42 2.43 -0.68 -5.54
CA LYS A 42 1.77 -1.53 -4.56
C LYS A 42 2.60 -1.64 -3.29
N ALA A 43 1.93 -1.57 -2.15
CA ALA A 43 2.58 -1.75 -0.85
C ALA A 43 1.77 -2.71 -0.01
N PHE A 44 2.44 -3.41 0.90
CA PHE A 44 1.79 -4.33 1.81
C PHE A 44 1.98 -3.86 3.24
N LEU A 45 0.97 -4.07 4.06
CA LEU A 45 1.02 -3.75 5.48
C LEU A 45 0.67 -4.99 6.28
N GLY A 46 1.35 -5.20 7.37
CA GLY A 46 1.12 -6.35 8.25
C GLY A 46 2.25 -6.51 9.23
N THR A 47 2.27 -7.66 9.92
CA THR A 47 3.29 -7.92 10.94
C THR A 47 4.51 -8.66 10.39
N GLY A 48 4.47 -9.10 9.14
CA GLY A 48 5.61 -9.76 8.53
C GLY A 48 6.72 -8.78 8.20
N ASP A 49 7.94 -9.29 8.07
CA ASP A 49 9.11 -8.45 7.88
C ASP A 49 9.19 -7.82 6.50
N ASP A 50 8.50 -8.39 5.53
CA ASP A 50 8.58 -7.93 4.14
C ASP A 50 7.50 -6.89 3.81
N ASN A 51 6.86 -6.33 4.81
CA ASN A 51 5.87 -5.28 4.61
C ASN A 51 6.53 -3.91 4.57
N CYS A 52 5.81 -2.93 4.02
CA CYS A 52 6.27 -1.55 4.00
C CYS A 52 6.49 -1.06 5.43
N ILE A 53 5.60 -1.42 6.33
CA ILE A 53 5.75 -1.19 7.76
C ILE A 53 5.49 -2.53 8.42
N SER A 54 6.42 -2.97 9.28
CA SER A 54 6.23 -4.18 10.05
C SER A 54 5.55 -3.78 11.35
N LEU A 55 4.26 -4.08 11.45
CA LEU A 55 3.46 -3.74 12.60
C LEU A 55 3.65 -4.77 13.72
N THR A 56 3.42 -4.36 14.96
CA THR A 56 3.58 -5.27 16.10
C THR A 56 2.27 -5.63 16.77
N ASP A 57 1.15 -5.04 16.29
CA ASP A 57 -0.16 -5.31 16.88
C ASP A 57 -0.59 -6.73 16.57
N SER A 58 -0.89 -7.51 17.61
CA SER A 58 -1.27 -8.92 17.46
C SER A 58 -2.61 -9.09 16.74
N ALA A 59 -3.42 -8.05 16.64
CA ALA A 59 -4.68 -8.10 15.90
C ALA A 59 -4.46 -8.00 14.40
N VAL A 60 -3.24 -7.73 13.96
CA VAL A 60 -2.90 -7.54 12.55
C VAL A 60 -2.26 -8.82 12.02
N SER A 61 -2.70 -9.28 10.87
CA SER A 61 -2.16 -10.48 10.22
C SER A 61 -0.80 -10.18 9.60
N ARG A 62 -0.03 -11.21 9.31
CA ARG A 62 1.30 -11.05 8.75
C ARG A 62 1.29 -10.24 7.48
N ARG A 63 0.39 -10.52 6.58
CA ARG A 63 0.17 -9.76 5.37
C ARG A 63 -1.30 -9.42 5.36
N HIS A 64 -1.64 -8.26 5.91
CA HIS A 64 -3.01 -7.93 6.25
C HIS A 64 -3.73 -7.21 5.10
N VAL A 65 -3.08 -6.23 4.52
CA VAL A 65 -3.72 -5.40 3.52
C VAL A 65 -2.71 -4.97 2.47
N SER A 66 -3.16 -4.81 1.24
CA SER A 66 -2.35 -4.18 0.22
C SER A 66 -2.96 -2.84 -0.17
N ILE A 67 -2.10 -1.91 -0.52
CA ILE A 67 -2.50 -0.61 -1.04
C ILE A 67 -1.92 -0.52 -2.43
N LYS A 68 -2.77 -0.30 -3.42
CA LYS A 68 -2.36 -0.24 -4.80
C LYS A 68 -2.63 1.14 -5.35
N HIS A 69 -1.64 1.70 -6.03
CA HIS A 69 -1.78 3.01 -6.63
C HIS A 69 -1.86 2.84 -8.14
N THR A 70 -2.95 3.28 -8.73
CA THR A 70 -3.15 3.21 -10.17
C THR A 70 -3.52 4.59 -10.69
N GLU A 71 -3.70 4.70 -12.00
CA GLU A 71 -4.13 5.94 -12.60
C GLU A 71 -5.53 6.34 -12.15
N GLN A 72 -6.31 5.37 -11.71
CA GLN A 72 -7.65 5.65 -11.23
C GLN A 72 -7.68 5.99 -9.73
N GLY A 73 -6.55 5.87 -9.03
CA GLY A 73 -6.49 6.23 -7.62
C GLY A 73 -5.87 5.15 -6.77
N LEU A 74 -6.13 5.23 -5.47
CA LEU A 74 -5.63 4.27 -4.50
C LEU A 74 -6.70 3.24 -4.21
N PHE A 75 -6.29 1.98 -4.17
CA PHE A 75 -7.18 0.87 -3.86
C PHE A 75 -6.62 0.09 -2.71
N VAL A 76 -7.51 -0.34 -1.82
CA VAL A 76 -7.15 -1.10 -0.63
C VAL A 76 -7.79 -2.47 -0.75
N GLU A 77 -7.00 -3.51 -0.51
CA GLU A 77 -7.49 -4.88 -0.59
C GLU A 77 -7.10 -5.63 0.67
N ASP A 78 -8.08 -6.26 1.33
CA ASP A 78 -7.82 -7.12 2.46
C ASP A 78 -7.29 -8.45 1.95
N LEU A 79 -6.23 -8.94 2.54
CA LEU A 79 -5.56 -10.15 2.08
C LEU A 79 -5.94 -11.36 2.91
N GLY A 80 -7.22 -11.45 3.26
CA GLY A 80 -7.72 -12.59 4.04
C GLY A 80 -7.35 -12.46 5.51
N SER A 81 -7.33 -11.24 6.03
CA SER A 81 -6.93 -11.02 7.42
C SER A 81 -7.92 -11.65 8.39
N THR A 82 -7.42 -11.97 9.58
CA THR A 82 -8.25 -12.57 10.62
C THR A 82 -9.31 -11.61 11.13
N ASN A 83 -8.94 -10.34 11.32
CA ASN A 83 -9.84 -9.38 11.95
C ASN A 83 -10.45 -8.37 11.00
N GLY A 84 -10.12 -8.43 9.72
CA GLY A 84 -10.71 -7.55 8.71
C GLY A 84 -9.97 -6.25 8.56
N THR A 85 -10.33 -5.52 7.53
CA THR A 85 -9.79 -4.19 7.23
C THR A 85 -10.97 -3.27 6.99
N PHE A 86 -10.90 -2.08 7.55
CA PHE A 86 -11.98 -1.10 7.43
C PHE A 86 -11.44 0.20 6.83
N LEU A 87 -12.15 0.74 5.89
CA LEU A 87 -11.78 2.00 5.26
C LEU A 87 -12.90 3.00 5.55
N ASN A 88 -12.58 4.04 6.31
CA ASN A 88 -13.56 5.04 6.74
C ASN A 88 -14.78 4.38 7.40
N GLY A 89 -14.53 3.35 8.21
CA GLY A 89 -15.58 2.67 8.94
C GLY A 89 -16.32 1.59 8.18
N VAL A 90 -15.99 1.38 6.90
CA VAL A 90 -16.67 0.38 6.08
C VAL A 90 -15.71 -0.77 5.84
N ARG A 91 -16.19 -1.99 6.04
CA ARG A 91 -15.34 -3.16 5.86
C ARG A 91 -14.99 -3.35 4.40
N VAL A 92 -13.70 -3.60 4.15
CA VAL A 92 -13.19 -3.91 2.82
C VAL A 92 -13.35 -5.41 2.59
N LEU A 93 -13.85 -5.80 1.43
CA LEU A 93 -14.05 -7.21 1.11
C LEU A 93 -12.97 -7.72 0.17
#